data_d52235d14d5978f4e6f266bb1e52b3be
#
_entry.id   d52235d14d5978f4e6f266bb1e52b3be
#
_cell.length_a   1.000
_cell.length_b   1.000
_cell.length_c   1.000
_cell.angle_alpha   90.00
_cell.angle_beta   90.00
_cell.angle_gamma   90.00
#
_symmetry.space_group_name_H-M   'P 1'
#
loop_
_entity.id
_entity.type
_entity.pdbx_description
1 polymer ?
#
loop_
_entity_poly.entity_id
_entity_poly.type
_entity_poly.pdbx_seq_one_letter_code
_entity_poly.pdbx_strand_id
1 'polypeptide(L)'
;MDESEKTPLWLTILRGGWMALRHLVTGMTGGRTFIVSAAVLFTLLALADGLPVWLAVLSFAWLAGITGLRSLLLGETGRAMRVPASVPAGGLAGLASGAGRTILIEMPDPVLVLDGSGRIIFCNRAAESLIGLNATGKHVATMLRSAALMTAVDDVLKGAGAQIVDYDQPVPVERNYTGFVTPIEVDTTPANGLSEASRRRRARAVLVVLRDVTEARRVEDMRVDFVAFASHELKTPLASLSGFIDTLRGHARDDPEAQEKFLAIMADQAERMRRLIEDLLSLSRIELREHVRPSKIVDMLAVVNDITDGLSHTAAKTDMEITVTSAALLPRVKGESEELGQVVQNLVDNALRYGRSGKRVEVTLAPDTRGGRPMLRLSVRDFGAGISREHLPRLTERFYRVDAAASRAKGGTGLGLAIVKHIVNRHQGTLSIESELGQGSTFTVLIPAASEDVAV
;
A
#
# COMPACT_ATOMS: atom_id res chain seq x y z
N MET A 1 48.48 -19.78 -34.49
CA MET A 1 47.52 -20.89 -34.34
C MET A 1 46.32 -20.28 -33.61
N ASP A 2 45.26 -20.15 -34.38
CA ASP A 2 44.07 -19.33 -34.11
C ASP A 2 43.06 -20.22 -33.38
N GLU A 3 42.77 -19.91 -32.10
CA GLU A 3 41.63 -20.47 -31.39
C GLU A 3 40.53 -19.39 -31.25
N SER A 4 39.71 -19.30 -32.30
CA SER A 4 38.51 -18.53 -32.28
C SER A 4 37.52 -19.11 -31.24
N GLU A 5 37.26 -18.35 -30.18
CA GLU A 5 36.23 -18.55 -29.17
C GLU A 5 34.85 -18.67 -29.85
N LYS A 6 34.39 -19.90 -30.01
CA LYS A 6 32.99 -20.17 -30.46
C LYS A 6 32.07 -19.90 -29.27
N THR A 7 31.42 -18.74 -29.26
CA THR A 7 30.29 -18.51 -28.36
C THR A 7 29.27 -19.64 -28.56
N PRO A 8 28.85 -20.33 -27.48
CA PRO A 8 27.95 -21.47 -27.61
C PRO A 8 26.58 -21.04 -28.14
N LEU A 9 26.07 -21.79 -29.09
CA LEU A 9 24.84 -21.53 -29.84
C LEU A 9 23.63 -21.23 -28.95
N TRP A 10 23.57 -21.79 -27.72
CA TRP A 10 22.51 -21.56 -26.76
C TRP A 10 22.47 -20.12 -26.20
N LEU A 11 23.60 -19.41 -26.12
CA LEU A 11 23.68 -18.00 -25.70
C LEU A 11 23.08 -17.05 -26.76
N THR A 12 23.22 -17.38 -28.02
CA THR A 12 22.64 -16.61 -29.13
C THR A 12 21.12 -16.83 -29.21
N ILE A 13 20.67 -18.07 -28.94
CA ILE A 13 19.24 -18.43 -28.88
C ILE A 13 18.56 -17.78 -27.68
N LEU A 14 19.19 -17.73 -26.50
CA LEU A 14 18.66 -17.04 -25.31
C LEU A 14 18.56 -15.52 -25.50
N ARG A 15 19.53 -14.88 -26.16
CA ARG A 15 19.46 -13.44 -26.47
C ARG A 15 18.36 -13.11 -27.48
N GLY A 16 18.21 -13.92 -28.54
CA GLY A 16 17.13 -13.77 -29.52
C GLY A 16 15.75 -14.01 -28.91
N GLY A 17 15.59 -15.05 -28.10
CA GLY A 17 14.35 -15.37 -27.38
C GLY A 17 13.94 -14.28 -26.40
N TRP A 18 14.87 -13.63 -25.70
CA TRP A 18 14.60 -12.55 -24.74
C TRP A 18 14.11 -11.27 -25.42
N MET A 19 14.68 -10.92 -26.58
CA MET A 19 14.18 -9.77 -27.36
C MET A 19 12.79 -10.02 -27.96
N ALA A 20 12.52 -11.22 -28.46
CA ALA A 20 11.21 -11.62 -28.95
C ALA A 20 10.16 -11.64 -27.84
N LEU A 21 10.52 -12.13 -26.63
CA LEU A 21 9.65 -12.14 -25.46
C LEU A 21 9.30 -10.72 -24.99
N ARG A 22 10.26 -9.80 -25.03
CA ARG A 22 10.06 -8.39 -24.63
C ARG A 22 9.10 -7.66 -25.59
N HIS A 23 9.18 -7.92 -26.89
CA HIS A 23 8.24 -7.36 -27.89
C HIS A 23 6.85 -8.02 -27.83
N LEU A 24 6.75 -9.29 -27.44
CA LEU A 24 5.47 -10.00 -27.28
C LEU A 24 4.72 -9.54 -26.03
N VAL A 25 5.41 -9.24 -24.93
CA VAL A 25 4.82 -8.79 -23.65
C VAL A 25 4.27 -7.37 -23.73
N THR A 26 4.86 -6.50 -24.56
CA THR A 26 4.42 -5.10 -24.69
C THR A 26 3.22 -4.91 -25.63
N GLY A 27 2.83 -5.96 -26.39
CA GLY A 27 1.76 -5.87 -27.40
C GLY A 27 0.48 -6.66 -27.11
N MET A 28 0.38 -7.40 -25.98
CA MET A 28 -0.71 -8.35 -25.79
C MET A 28 -1.64 -8.00 -24.63
N THR A 29 -2.81 -7.49 -24.96
CA THR A 29 -3.92 -7.15 -24.05
C THR A 29 -4.92 -8.29 -23.83
N GLY A 30 -4.49 -9.56 -23.74
CA GLY A 30 -5.42 -10.67 -23.49
C GLY A 30 -4.76 -11.92 -22.91
N GLY A 31 -5.17 -12.30 -21.68
CA GLY A 31 -4.61 -13.44 -20.97
C GLY A 31 -4.68 -14.80 -21.71
N ARG A 32 -5.61 -14.98 -22.66
CA ARG A 32 -5.76 -16.21 -23.46
C ARG A 32 -4.63 -16.40 -24.48
N THR A 33 -4.17 -15.33 -25.09
CA THR A 33 -3.08 -15.35 -26.08
C THR A 33 -1.72 -15.60 -25.42
N PHE A 34 -1.51 -15.13 -24.19
CA PHE A 34 -0.29 -15.40 -23.43
C PHE A 34 -0.12 -16.89 -23.09
N ILE A 35 -1.20 -17.57 -22.70
CA ILE A 35 -1.19 -19.01 -22.37
C ILE A 35 -0.86 -19.84 -23.62
N VAL A 36 -1.44 -19.51 -24.76
CA VAL A 36 -1.19 -20.24 -26.02
C VAL A 36 0.26 -20.04 -26.48
N SER A 37 0.78 -18.81 -26.40
CA SER A 37 2.17 -18.52 -26.80
C SER A 37 3.20 -19.15 -25.87
N ALA A 38 2.95 -19.20 -24.57
CA ALA A 38 3.79 -19.89 -23.61
C ALA A 38 3.79 -21.41 -23.83
N ALA A 39 2.63 -22.00 -24.14
CA ALA A 39 2.51 -23.42 -24.45
C ALA A 39 3.30 -23.82 -25.70
N VAL A 40 3.19 -23.03 -26.76
CA VAL A 40 3.94 -23.27 -28.03
C VAL A 40 5.45 -23.15 -27.78
N LEU A 41 5.90 -22.14 -27.05
CA LEU A 41 7.32 -21.94 -26.72
C LEU A 41 7.88 -23.09 -25.88
N PHE A 42 7.16 -23.54 -24.83
CA PHE A 42 7.57 -24.67 -24.00
C PHE A 42 7.59 -26.01 -24.77
N THR A 43 6.64 -26.22 -25.69
CA THR A 43 6.62 -27.42 -26.53
C THR A 43 7.81 -27.43 -27.51
N LEU A 44 8.16 -26.27 -28.07
CA LEU A 44 9.33 -26.16 -28.96
C LEU A 44 10.66 -26.35 -28.21
N LEU A 45 10.78 -25.83 -26.99
CA LEU A 45 11.95 -26.05 -26.12
C LEU A 45 12.09 -27.52 -25.68
N ALA A 46 11.00 -28.17 -25.32
CA ALA A 46 11.01 -29.60 -24.96
C ALA A 46 11.41 -30.50 -26.13
N LEU A 47 11.02 -30.14 -27.37
CA LEU A 47 11.42 -30.84 -28.59
C LEU A 47 12.88 -30.62 -28.98
N ALA A 48 13.44 -29.44 -28.64
CA ALA A 48 14.84 -29.10 -28.98
C ALA A 48 15.87 -29.72 -28.01
N ASP A 49 15.54 -29.87 -26.73
CA ASP A 49 16.47 -30.31 -25.68
C ASP A 49 16.32 -31.78 -25.24
N GLY A 50 15.42 -32.56 -25.86
CA GLY A 50 15.21 -33.96 -25.50
C GLY A 50 14.64 -34.18 -24.09
N LEU A 51 14.03 -33.16 -23.50
CA LEU A 51 13.39 -33.27 -22.18
C LEU A 51 12.13 -34.18 -22.22
N PRO A 52 11.89 -35.00 -21.20
CA PRO A 52 10.75 -35.88 -21.20
C PRO A 52 9.43 -35.08 -21.20
N VAL A 53 8.54 -35.40 -22.12
CA VAL A 53 7.26 -34.69 -22.40
C VAL A 53 6.39 -34.48 -21.15
N TRP A 54 6.48 -35.36 -20.14
CA TRP A 54 5.73 -35.24 -18.88
C TRP A 54 6.14 -34.00 -18.04
N LEU A 55 7.41 -33.55 -18.12
CA LEU A 55 7.88 -32.34 -17.47
C LEU A 55 7.27 -31.07 -18.12
N ALA A 56 7.12 -31.06 -19.42
CA ALA A 56 6.45 -29.97 -20.13
C ALA A 56 4.96 -29.90 -19.78
N VAL A 57 4.30 -31.05 -19.64
CA VAL A 57 2.88 -31.16 -19.23
C VAL A 57 2.68 -30.69 -17.78
N LEU A 58 3.56 -31.07 -16.87
CA LEU A 58 3.51 -30.61 -15.46
C LEU A 58 3.74 -29.10 -15.33
N SER A 59 4.71 -28.54 -16.05
CA SER A 59 4.96 -27.09 -16.06
C SER A 59 3.78 -26.32 -16.63
N PHE A 60 3.14 -26.84 -17.67
CA PHE A 60 1.94 -26.25 -18.25
C PHE A 60 0.73 -26.32 -17.29
N ALA A 61 0.51 -27.48 -16.66
CA ALA A 61 -0.56 -27.64 -15.66
C ALA A 61 -0.37 -26.71 -14.46
N TRP A 62 0.88 -26.51 -14.02
CA TRP A 62 1.23 -25.59 -12.93
C TRP A 62 0.99 -24.11 -13.32
N LEU A 63 1.39 -23.70 -14.53
CA LEU A 63 1.12 -22.36 -15.05
C LEU A 63 -0.38 -22.10 -15.26
N ALA A 64 -1.11 -23.08 -15.79
CA ALA A 64 -2.56 -23.00 -15.93
C ALA A 64 -3.29 -22.97 -14.56
N GLY A 65 -2.78 -23.70 -13.56
CA GLY A 65 -3.25 -23.64 -12.18
C GLY A 65 -3.05 -22.27 -11.54
N ILE A 66 -1.88 -21.67 -11.69
CA ILE A 66 -1.58 -20.32 -11.17
C ILE A 66 -2.45 -19.27 -11.86
N THR A 67 -2.62 -19.35 -13.18
CA THR A 67 -3.46 -18.39 -13.93
C THR A 67 -4.94 -18.59 -13.63
N GLY A 68 -5.39 -19.83 -13.42
CA GLY A 68 -6.74 -20.16 -12.95
C GLY A 68 -6.99 -19.67 -11.52
N LEU A 69 -6.06 -19.89 -10.60
CA LEU A 69 -6.12 -19.40 -9.22
C LEU A 69 -6.07 -17.86 -9.18
N ARG A 70 -5.25 -17.23 -10.02
CA ARG A 70 -5.19 -15.78 -10.16
C ARG A 70 -6.52 -15.22 -10.70
N SER A 71 -7.18 -15.90 -11.66
CA SER A 71 -8.49 -15.49 -12.16
C SER A 71 -9.60 -15.68 -11.14
N LEU A 72 -9.46 -16.66 -10.24
CA LEU A 72 -10.39 -16.90 -9.13
C LEU A 72 -10.19 -15.89 -7.98
N LEU A 73 -8.94 -15.58 -7.65
CA LEU A 73 -8.59 -14.63 -6.59
C LEU A 73 -8.72 -13.16 -7.01
N LEU A 74 -8.53 -12.84 -8.30
CA LEU A 74 -8.70 -11.51 -8.86
C LEU A 74 -10.05 -11.32 -9.55
N GLY A 75 -10.84 -12.37 -9.69
CA GLY A 75 -12.12 -12.37 -10.41
C GLY A 75 -13.24 -11.58 -9.74
N GLU A 76 -13.04 -11.10 -8.52
CA GLU A 76 -14.05 -10.27 -7.85
C GLU A 76 -13.74 -8.76 -7.86
N THR A 77 -12.49 -8.36 -8.12
CA THR A 77 -12.16 -6.93 -8.23
C THR A 77 -12.06 -6.43 -9.67
N GLY A 78 -12.01 -7.34 -10.65
CA GLY A 78 -12.00 -7.04 -12.08
C GLY A 78 -13.35 -7.24 -12.75
N ARG A 79 -14.48 -6.96 -12.08
CA ARG A 79 -15.68 -6.62 -12.83
C ARG A 79 -15.39 -5.33 -13.56
N ALA A 80 -14.78 -5.46 -14.75
CA ALA A 80 -15.02 -4.49 -15.79
C ALA A 80 -16.52 -4.26 -15.78
N MET A 81 -16.94 -3.10 -15.28
CA MET A 81 -18.29 -2.63 -15.39
C MET A 81 -18.60 -2.71 -16.90
N ARG A 82 -19.22 -3.83 -17.33
CA ARG A 82 -19.80 -3.88 -18.66
C ARG A 82 -20.74 -2.70 -18.66
N VAL A 83 -20.33 -1.62 -19.26
CA VAL A 83 -21.24 -0.59 -19.71
C VAL A 83 -22.30 -1.36 -20.50
N PRO A 84 -23.56 -1.41 -20.05
CA PRO A 84 -24.58 -2.11 -20.79
C PRO A 84 -24.59 -1.48 -22.16
N ALA A 85 -24.37 -2.30 -23.19
CA ALA A 85 -24.32 -1.89 -24.60
C ALA A 85 -25.73 -1.63 -25.14
N SER A 86 -26.48 -0.84 -24.45
CA SER A 86 -27.70 -0.15 -24.88
C SER A 86 -28.27 0.63 -23.70
N VAL A 87 -27.78 1.86 -23.52
CA VAL A 87 -28.67 2.88 -22.94
C VAL A 87 -29.79 3.04 -23.96
N PRO A 88 -31.06 2.79 -23.59
CA PRO A 88 -32.17 3.07 -24.50
C PRO A 88 -32.06 4.53 -24.92
N ALA A 89 -32.28 4.83 -26.20
CA ALA A 89 -32.18 6.14 -26.84
C ALA A 89 -33.28 7.11 -26.31
N GLY A 90 -33.32 7.31 -25.03
CA GLY A 90 -34.03 8.39 -24.33
C GLY A 90 -32.95 9.38 -23.92
N GLY A 91 -32.64 10.31 -24.82
CA GLY A 91 -31.61 11.32 -24.59
C GLY A 91 -31.83 12.08 -23.29
N LEU A 92 -30.81 12.86 -22.87
CA LEU A 92 -30.82 13.76 -21.70
C LEU A 92 -32.08 14.65 -21.56
N ALA A 93 -32.94 14.74 -22.55
CA ALA A 93 -34.25 15.34 -22.49
C ALA A 93 -35.16 14.67 -21.42
N GLY A 94 -34.97 13.35 -21.15
CA GLY A 94 -35.66 12.65 -20.06
C GLY A 94 -34.99 12.90 -18.69
N LEU A 95 -33.70 13.19 -18.65
CA LEU A 95 -32.96 13.59 -17.44
C LEU A 95 -33.08 15.08 -17.13
N ALA A 96 -33.50 15.90 -18.09
CA ALA A 96 -33.70 17.35 -17.92
C ALA A 96 -34.89 17.71 -17.05
N SER A 97 -35.80 16.79 -16.75
CA SER A 97 -36.98 17.02 -15.91
C SER A 97 -36.77 16.41 -14.50
N GLY A 98 -36.46 17.28 -13.53
CA GLY A 98 -36.56 16.98 -12.10
C GLY A 98 -35.47 16.06 -11.54
N ALA A 99 -35.77 14.78 -11.38
CA ALA A 99 -34.95 13.83 -10.61
C ALA A 99 -33.54 13.56 -11.21
N GLY A 100 -33.43 13.43 -12.54
CA GLY A 100 -32.14 13.12 -13.19
C GLY A 100 -31.13 14.25 -13.06
N ARG A 101 -31.56 15.50 -13.15
CA ARG A 101 -30.70 16.67 -12.93
C ARG A 101 -30.21 16.76 -11.49
N THR A 102 -31.09 16.49 -10.53
CA THR A 102 -30.76 16.48 -9.10
C THR A 102 -29.73 15.40 -8.80
N ILE A 103 -29.86 14.18 -9.36
CA ILE A 103 -28.87 13.10 -9.21
C ILE A 103 -27.51 13.53 -9.73
N LEU A 104 -27.45 14.11 -10.94
CA LEU A 104 -26.16 14.56 -11.51
C LEU A 104 -25.52 15.68 -10.69
N ILE A 105 -26.31 16.61 -10.14
CA ILE A 105 -25.80 17.72 -9.32
C ILE A 105 -25.23 17.21 -8.00
N GLU A 106 -25.89 16.23 -7.38
CA GLU A 106 -25.51 15.68 -6.06
C GLU A 106 -24.52 14.49 -6.15
N MET A 107 -24.10 14.09 -7.37
CA MET A 107 -23.07 13.07 -7.52
C MET A 107 -21.77 13.49 -6.84
N PRO A 108 -21.13 12.60 -6.04
CA PRO A 108 -19.89 12.91 -5.36
C PRO A 108 -18.70 13.03 -6.32
N ASP A 109 -18.75 12.34 -7.46
CA ASP A 109 -17.71 12.44 -8.50
C ASP A 109 -17.92 13.71 -9.34
N PRO A 110 -16.85 14.45 -9.69
CA PRO A 110 -16.93 15.57 -10.64
C PRO A 110 -17.45 15.14 -12.01
N VAL A 111 -18.53 15.77 -12.46
CA VAL A 111 -19.17 15.52 -13.76
C VAL A 111 -19.20 16.79 -14.57
N LEU A 112 -18.71 16.69 -15.82
CA LEU A 112 -18.68 17.76 -16.80
C LEU A 112 -19.36 17.29 -18.09
N VAL A 113 -20.13 18.16 -18.72
CA VAL A 113 -20.62 17.95 -20.08
C VAL A 113 -20.04 19.06 -20.96
N LEU A 114 -19.44 18.65 -22.06
CA LEU A 114 -18.77 19.51 -23.03
C LEU A 114 -19.53 19.52 -24.34
N ASP A 115 -19.62 20.69 -24.97
CA ASP A 115 -20.13 20.79 -26.34
C ASP A 115 -19.14 20.31 -27.40
N GLY A 116 -19.51 20.32 -28.66
CA GLY A 116 -18.67 19.92 -29.79
C GLY A 116 -17.40 20.76 -29.99
N SER A 117 -17.24 21.85 -29.26
CA SER A 117 -16.04 22.71 -29.25
C SER A 117 -15.18 22.54 -27.99
N GLY A 118 -15.52 21.62 -27.09
CA GLY A 118 -14.83 21.39 -25.83
C GLY A 118 -15.14 22.41 -24.75
N ARG A 119 -16.22 23.20 -24.88
CA ARG A 119 -16.69 24.14 -23.85
C ARG A 119 -17.64 23.45 -22.88
N ILE A 120 -17.51 23.80 -21.62
CA ILE A 120 -18.33 23.26 -20.52
C ILE A 120 -19.73 23.82 -20.63
N ILE A 121 -20.73 22.97 -20.88
CA ILE A 121 -22.17 23.33 -20.91
C ILE A 121 -22.87 22.95 -19.61
N PHE A 122 -22.30 22.03 -18.84
CA PHE A 122 -22.79 21.62 -17.53
C PHE A 122 -21.61 21.20 -16.65
N CYS A 123 -21.66 21.52 -15.37
CA CYS A 123 -20.81 20.96 -14.33
C CYS A 123 -21.66 20.75 -13.06
N ASN A 124 -21.37 19.68 -12.32
CA ASN A 124 -22.00 19.43 -11.04
C ASN A 124 -21.22 20.11 -9.90
N ARG A 125 -21.78 20.06 -8.69
CA ARG A 125 -21.19 20.68 -7.51
C ARG A 125 -19.77 20.19 -7.18
N ALA A 126 -19.52 18.88 -7.37
CA ALA A 126 -18.19 18.31 -7.18
C ALA A 126 -17.17 18.85 -8.20
N ALA A 127 -17.58 19.00 -9.47
CA ALA A 127 -16.74 19.61 -10.51
C ALA A 127 -16.48 21.11 -10.24
N GLU A 128 -17.48 21.86 -9.78
CA GLU A 128 -17.27 23.27 -9.39
C GLU A 128 -16.27 23.41 -8.24
N SER A 129 -16.26 22.48 -7.30
CA SER A 129 -15.27 22.44 -6.21
C SER A 129 -13.86 22.16 -6.72
N LEU A 130 -13.72 21.40 -7.82
CA LEU A 130 -12.45 21.02 -8.41
C LEU A 130 -11.87 22.13 -9.31
N ILE A 131 -12.72 22.69 -10.20
CA ILE A 131 -12.29 23.62 -11.25
C ILE A 131 -12.65 25.09 -10.97
N GLY A 132 -13.37 25.35 -9.89
CA GLY A 132 -13.82 26.67 -9.47
C GLY A 132 -15.20 27.06 -10.00
N LEU A 133 -15.80 28.02 -9.34
CA LEU A 133 -17.10 28.59 -9.73
C LEU A 133 -17.01 29.28 -11.09
N ASN A 134 -18.12 29.29 -11.85
CA ASN A 134 -18.23 29.92 -13.18
C ASN A 134 -17.39 29.23 -14.28
N ALA A 135 -17.30 27.92 -14.26
CA ALA A 135 -16.63 27.14 -15.29
C ALA A 135 -17.46 27.00 -16.59
N THR A 136 -18.81 27.11 -16.49
CA THR A 136 -19.72 27.01 -17.64
C THR A 136 -19.37 28.07 -18.71
N GLY A 137 -19.35 27.65 -19.98
CA GLY A 137 -18.98 28.46 -21.14
C GLY A 137 -17.46 28.56 -21.40
N LYS A 138 -16.61 28.18 -20.44
CA LYS A 138 -15.16 28.14 -20.63
C LYS A 138 -14.75 26.83 -21.31
N HIS A 139 -13.60 26.87 -22.00
CA HIS A 139 -13.03 25.67 -22.61
C HIS A 139 -12.39 24.80 -21.51
N VAL A 140 -12.64 23.48 -21.57
CA VAL A 140 -12.16 22.54 -20.54
C VAL A 140 -10.64 22.56 -20.37
N ALA A 141 -9.86 22.79 -21.44
CA ALA A 141 -8.40 22.89 -21.39
C ALA A 141 -7.87 24.03 -20.52
N THR A 142 -8.66 25.08 -20.29
CA THR A 142 -8.25 26.18 -19.41
C THR A 142 -8.43 25.85 -17.93
N MET A 143 -9.29 24.87 -17.64
CA MET A 143 -9.66 24.49 -16.29
C MET A 143 -8.92 23.23 -15.84
N LEU A 144 -8.85 22.20 -16.70
CA LEU A 144 -8.18 20.94 -16.46
C LEU A 144 -6.94 20.84 -17.35
N ARG A 145 -5.77 21.05 -16.75
CA ARG A 145 -4.49 21.10 -17.49
C ARG A 145 -3.86 19.71 -17.63
N SER A 146 -4.51 18.84 -18.41
CA SER A 146 -4.01 17.48 -18.70
C SER A 146 -4.00 17.22 -20.20
N ALA A 147 -2.84 16.96 -20.74
CA ALA A 147 -2.72 16.63 -22.18
C ALA A 147 -3.45 15.32 -22.50
N ALA A 148 -3.38 14.31 -21.63
CA ALA A 148 -4.05 13.03 -21.81
C ALA A 148 -5.58 13.19 -21.86
N LEU A 149 -6.14 13.96 -20.92
CA LEU A 149 -7.59 14.21 -20.87
C LEU A 149 -8.04 15.01 -22.09
N MET A 150 -7.25 16.01 -22.54
CA MET A 150 -7.57 16.79 -23.74
C MET A 150 -7.54 15.94 -24.99
N THR A 151 -6.54 15.09 -25.16
CA THR A 151 -6.48 14.14 -26.28
C THR A 151 -7.69 13.22 -26.30
N ALA A 152 -8.08 12.66 -25.17
CA ALA A 152 -9.25 11.80 -25.08
C ALA A 152 -10.55 12.53 -25.42
N VAL A 153 -10.73 13.77 -24.95
CA VAL A 153 -11.88 14.61 -25.29
C VAL A 153 -11.92 14.88 -26.81
N ASP A 154 -10.79 15.26 -27.39
CA ASP A 154 -10.69 15.55 -28.84
C ASP A 154 -10.97 14.29 -29.69
N ASP A 155 -10.46 13.13 -29.30
CA ASP A 155 -10.68 11.87 -30.00
C ASP A 155 -12.15 11.47 -29.96
N VAL A 156 -12.79 11.59 -28.77
CA VAL A 156 -14.23 11.32 -28.62
C VAL A 156 -15.06 12.29 -29.44
N LEU A 157 -14.72 13.57 -29.50
CA LEU A 157 -15.37 14.55 -30.36
C LEU A 157 -15.23 14.23 -31.85
N LYS A 158 -14.09 13.67 -32.26
CA LYS A 158 -13.83 13.20 -33.64
C LYS A 158 -14.52 11.87 -33.97
N GLY A 159 -15.16 11.23 -33.00
CA GLY A 159 -15.97 10.03 -33.20
C GLY A 159 -15.37 8.75 -32.62
N ALA A 160 -14.34 8.85 -31.79
CA ALA A 160 -13.87 7.71 -31.02
C ALA A 160 -14.94 7.28 -29.97
N GLY A 161 -14.88 6.02 -29.57
CA GLY A 161 -15.69 5.50 -28.47
C GLY A 161 -15.28 6.06 -27.11
N ALA A 162 -15.94 5.58 -26.05
CA ALA A 162 -15.60 5.95 -24.68
C ALA A 162 -14.12 5.62 -24.36
N GLN A 163 -13.45 6.52 -23.66
CA GLN A 163 -12.05 6.38 -23.25
C GLN A 163 -11.91 6.52 -21.73
N ILE A 164 -10.87 5.89 -21.20
CA ILE A 164 -10.47 6.00 -19.80
C ILE A 164 -9.07 6.59 -19.77
N VAL A 165 -8.88 7.65 -19.02
CA VAL A 165 -7.59 8.36 -18.90
C VAL A 165 -7.27 8.69 -17.46
N ASP A 166 -6.00 8.71 -17.13
CA ASP A 166 -5.54 9.18 -15.83
C ASP A 166 -5.34 10.70 -15.86
N TYR A 167 -5.76 11.35 -14.79
CA TYR A 167 -5.61 12.78 -14.57
C TYR A 167 -5.02 13.05 -13.19
N ASP A 168 -3.83 13.57 -13.15
CA ASP A 168 -3.14 13.94 -11.92
C ASP A 168 -3.22 15.46 -11.72
N GLN A 169 -3.74 15.87 -10.56
CA GLN A 169 -3.84 17.26 -10.16
C GLN A 169 -2.80 17.55 -9.07
N PRO A 170 -1.73 18.29 -9.40
CA PRO A 170 -0.64 18.52 -8.44
C PRO A 170 -0.93 19.63 -7.41
N VAL A 171 -1.87 20.55 -7.67
CA VAL A 171 -2.11 21.75 -6.86
C VAL A 171 -3.60 22.02 -6.72
N PRO A 172 -4.10 22.45 -5.55
CA PRO A 172 -3.40 22.78 -4.30
C PRO A 172 -3.07 21.58 -3.41
N VAL A 173 -3.72 20.46 -3.63
CA VAL A 173 -3.46 19.16 -3.00
C VAL A 173 -3.33 18.15 -4.12
N GLU A 174 -2.28 17.34 -4.06
CA GLU A 174 -2.07 16.25 -5.01
C GLU A 174 -3.22 15.26 -4.95
N ARG A 175 -3.91 15.12 -6.08
CA ARG A 175 -5.02 14.17 -6.26
C ARG A 175 -4.89 13.45 -7.59
N ASN A 176 -5.23 12.18 -7.56
CA ASN A 176 -5.21 11.31 -8.73
C ASN A 176 -6.64 10.97 -9.10
N TYR A 177 -7.01 11.23 -10.34
CA TYR A 177 -8.33 10.93 -10.88
C TYR A 177 -8.24 9.94 -12.03
N THR A 178 -9.22 9.07 -12.15
CA THR A 178 -9.50 8.34 -13.38
C THR A 178 -10.65 9.04 -14.10
N GLY A 179 -10.37 9.56 -15.28
CA GLY A 179 -11.33 10.26 -16.14
C GLY A 179 -12.01 9.30 -17.10
N PHE A 180 -13.34 9.27 -17.06
CA PHE A 180 -14.18 8.55 -18.05
C PHE A 180 -14.71 9.58 -19.03
N VAL A 181 -14.31 9.47 -20.28
CA VAL A 181 -14.68 10.37 -21.38
C VAL A 181 -15.56 9.62 -22.35
N THR A 182 -16.84 9.99 -22.43
CA THR A 182 -17.86 9.24 -23.17
C THR A 182 -18.65 10.17 -24.11
N PRO A 183 -18.87 9.78 -25.39
CA PRO A 183 -19.72 10.55 -26.29
C PRO A 183 -21.19 10.43 -25.84
N ILE A 184 -21.88 11.54 -25.85
CA ILE A 184 -23.32 11.62 -25.57
C ILE A 184 -24.01 12.47 -26.64
N GLU A 185 -25.28 12.24 -26.83
CA GLU A 185 -26.13 13.08 -27.69
C GLU A 185 -26.97 14.00 -26.80
N VAL A 186 -26.91 15.30 -27.05
CA VAL A 186 -27.70 16.31 -26.32
C VAL A 186 -28.69 16.94 -27.28
N ASP A 187 -29.98 16.94 -26.91
CA ASP A 187 -31.00 17.67 -27.65
C ASP A 187 -30.82 19.18 -27.40
N THR A 188 -30.36 19.91 -28.39
CA THR A 188 -30.29 21.37 -28.35
C THR A 188 -31.61 21.93 -28.82
N THR A 189 -32.51 22.33 -27.87
CA THR A 189 -33.69 23.11 -28.20
C THR A 189 -33.27 24.58 -28.18
N PRO A 190 -33.39 25.32 -29.30
CA PRO A 190 -33.17 26.77 -29.27
C PRO A 190 -34.28 27.44 -28.42
N ALA A 191 -33.87 28.33 -27.54
CA ALA A 191 -34.78 29.04 -26.60
C ALA A 191 -35.76 30.01 -27.27
N ASN A 192 -35.76 30.18 -28.60
CA ASN A 192 -36.62 31.11 -29.33
C ASN A 192 -37.48 30.35 -30.33
N GLY A 193 -38.79 30.42 -30.13
CA GLY A 193 -39.85 29.76 -30.84
C GLY A 193 -39.91 29.96 -32.35
N LEU A 194 -39.09 29.25 -33.10
CA LEU A 194 -39.18 29.11 -34.56
C LEU A 194 -39.54 27.66 -34.90
N SER A 195 -40.54 27.55 -35.72
CA SER A 195 -41.24 26.43 -36.35
C SER A 195 -40.76 24.98 -36.06
N GLU A 196 -41.77 24.06 -35.93
CA GLU A 196 -41.64 22.64 -35.62
C GLU A 196 -40.75 21.80 -36.53
N ALA A 197 -40.39 22.29 -37.73
CA ALA A 197 -39.50 21.62 -38.67
C ALA A 197 -37.98 21.79 -38.38
N SER A 198 -37.62 22.74 -37.48
CA SER A 198 -36.21 22.92 -37.02
C SER A 198 -35.89 22.17 -35.73
N ARG A 199 -36.82 21.37 -35.25
CA ARG A 199 -36.76 20.65 -33.97
C ARG A 199 -35.88 19.44 -34.08
N ARG A 200 -34.88 19.41 -33.24
CA ARG A 200 -33.95 18.31 -32.93
C ARG A 200 -32.70 18.21 -33.81
N ARG A 201 -31.84 19.21 -33.75
CA ARG A 201 -30.42 18.94 -34.02
C ARG A 201 -29.83 18.25 -32.78
N ARG A 202 -29.62 16.95 -32.88
CA ARG A 202 -28.78 16.24 -31.91
C ARG A 202 -27.35 16.73 -32.09
N ALA A 203 -26.85 17.45 -31.10
CA ALA A 203 -25.46 17.85 -31.08
C ALA A 203 -24.64 16.79 -30.35
N ARG A 204 -23.51 16.43 -30.90
CA ARG A 204 -22.52 15.59 -30.20
C ARG A 204 -21.96 16.39 -29.03
N ALA A 205 -21.98 15.78 -27.85
CA ALA A 205 -21.41 16.31 -26.63
C ALA A 205 -20.53 15.21 -26.01
N VAL A 206 -19.69 15.60 -25.06
CA VAL A 206 -18.84 14.66 -24.33
C VAL A 206 -19.16 14.76 -22.84
N LEU A 207 -19.43 13.63 -22.22
CA LEU A 207 -19.52 13.48 -20.79
C LEU A 207 -18.12 13.13 -20.25
N VAL A 208 -17.64 13.90 -19.28
CA VAL A 208 -16.41 13.62 -18.54
C VAL A 208 -16.78 13.42 -17.08
N VAL A 209 -16.43 12.26 -16.53
CA VAL A 209 -16.59 11.93 -15.11
C VAL A 209 -15.19 11.69 -14.55
N LEU A 210 -14.82 12.39 -13.48
CA LEU A 210 -13.51 12.26 -12.82
C LEU A 210 -13.72 11.53 -11.49
N ARG A 211 -13.23 10.33 -11.38
CA ARG A 211 -13.28 9.54 -10.14
C ARG A 211 -12.00 9.73 -9.35
N ASP A 212 -12.11 10.21 -8.12
CA ASP A 212 -10.97 10.32 -7.21
C ASP A 212 -10.48 8.92 -6.83
N VAL A 213 -9.25 8.60 -7.22
CA VAL A 213 -8.57 7.33 -6.93
C VAL A 213 -7.33 7.53 -6.08
N THR A 214 -7.18 8.72 -5.47
CA THR A 214 -5.99 9.11 -4.71
C THR A 214 -5.67 8.10 -3.60
N GLU A 215 -6.65 7.75 -2.79
CA GLU A 215 -6.44 6.78 -1.71
C GLU A 215 -6.14 5.37 -2.24
N ALA A 216 -6.84 4.95 -3.30
CA ALA A 216 -6.59 3.63 -3.89
C ALA A 216 -5.17 3.54 -4.49
N ARG A 217 -4.70 4.59 -5.18
CA ARG A 217 -3.33 4.66 -5.69
C ARG A 217 -2.31 4.70 -4.56
N ARG A 218 -2.51 5.52 -3.54
CA ARG A 218 -1.62 5.56 -2.38
C ARG A 218 -1.44 4.20 -1.71
N VAL A 219 -2.53 3.44 -1.58
CA VAL A 219 -2.47 2.09 -1.02
C VAL A 219 -1.67 1.14 -1.93
N GLU A 220 -1.87 1.22 -3.25
CA GLU A 220 -1.12 0.38 -4.19
C GLU A 220 0.37 0.77 -4.25
N ASP A 221 0.69 2.06 -4.29
CA ASP A 221 2.07 2.56 -4.26
C ASP A 221 2.77 2.14 -2.97
N MET A 222 2.10 2.28 -1.81
CA MET A 222 2.63 1.78 -0.54
C MET A 222 2.89 0.28 -0.55
N ARG A 223 2.08 -0.50 -1.27
CA ARG A 223 2.26 -1.95 -1.41
C ARG A 223 3.46 -2.29 -2.29
N VAL A 224 3.62 -1.59 -3.40
CA VAL A 224 4.79 -1.74 -4.30
C VAL A 224 6.07 -1.37 -3.56
N ASP A 225 6.10 -0.24 -2.88
CA ASP A 225 7.23 0.22 -2.08
C ASP A 225 7.57 -0.77 -0.96
N PHE A 226 6.55 -1.35 -0.30
CA PHE A 226 6.72 -2.36 0.74
C PHE A 226 7.46 -3.60 0.20
N VAL A 227 7.05 -4.14 -0.96
CA VAL A 227 7.70 -5.31 -1.57
C VAL A 227 9.12 -4.98 -2.03
N ALA A 228 9.33 -3.82 -2.65
CA ALA A 228 10.65 -3.37 -3.11
C ALA A 228 11.62 -3.22 -1.93
N PHE A 229 11.18 -2.57 -0.86
CA PHE A 229 12.00 -2.35 0.32
C PHE A 229 12.31 -3.66 1.06
N ALA A 230 11.31 -4.54 1.25
CA ALA A 230 11.51 -5.85 1.88
C ALA A 230 12.56 -6.67 1.11
N SER A 231 12.47 -6.67 -0.23
CA SER A 231 13.44 -7.33 -1.10
C SER A 231 14.85 -6.77 -0.92
N HIS A 232 14.99 -5.45 -0.83
CA HIS A 232 16.27 -4.79 -0.64
C HIS A 232 16.89 -5.08 0.73
N GLU A 233 16.09 -4.99 1.81
CA GLU A 233 16.55 -5.25 3.18
C GLU A 233 16.87 -6.73 3.44
N LEU A 234 16.31 -7.66 2.66
CA LEU A 234 16.69 -9.08 2.68
C LEU A 234 17.92 -9.38 1.84
N LYS A 235 18.10 -8.72 0.69
CA LYS A 235 19.24 -8.97 -0.21
C LYS A 235 20.57 -8.58 0.41
N THR A 236 20.63 -7.50 1.17
CA THR A 236 21.85 -6.99 1.78
C THR A 236 22.47 -7.98 2.79
N PRO A 237 21.76 -8.48 3.84
CA PRO A 237 22.30 -9.45 4.76
C PRO A 237 22.60 -10.79 4.07
N LEU A 238 21.82 -11.21 3.07
CA LEU A 238 22.04 -12.44 2.32
C LEU A 238 23.38 -12.38 1.55
N ALA A 239 23.65 -11.25 0.88
CA ALA A 239 24.93 -11.04 0.19
C ALA A 239 26.12 -11.05 1.18
N SER A 240 25.94 -10.44 2.37
CA SER A 240 26.93 -10.47 3.43
C SER A 240 27.21 -11.89 3.93
N LEU A 241 26.16 -12.68 4.20
CA LEU A 241 26.28 -14.09 4.59
C LEU A 241 27.03 -14.90 3.54
N SER A 242 26.68 -14.75 2.25
CA SER A 242 27.38 -15.42 1.16
C SER A 242 28.86 -15.07 1.12
N GLY A 243 29.21 -13.78 1.26
CA GLY A 243 30.61 -13.33 1.27
C GLY A 243 31.42 -13.88 2.47
N PHE A 244 30.80 -13.97 3.66
CA PHE A 244 31.46 -14.58 4.82
C PHE A 244 31.64 -16.08 4.66
N ILE A 245 30.67 -16.79 4.08
CA ILE A 245 30.81 -18.22 3.76
C ILE A 245 32.01 -18.45 2.79
N ASP A 246 32.11 -17.64 1.74
CA ASP A 246 33.22 -17.73 0.79
C ASP A 246 34.56 -17.44 1.46
N THR A 247 34.62 -16.45 2.36
CA THR A 247 35.84 -16.12 3.14
C THR A 247 36.26 -17.27 4.06
N LEU A 248 35.29 -17.88 4.76
CA LEU A 248 35.52 -19.03 5.64
C LEU A 248 35.98 -20.29 4.87
N ARG A 249 35.47 -20.47 3.64
CA ARG A 249 35.90 -21.58 2.76
C ARG A 249 37.28 -21.36 2.11
N GLY A 250 37.73 -20.10 2.04
CA GLY A 250 38.96 -19.68 1.42
C GLY A 250 40.00 -19.14 2.42
N HIS A 251 40.12 -17.83 2.48
CA HIS A 251 41.21 -17.15 3.19
C HIS A 251 41.21 -17.33 4.72
N ALA A 252 40.07 -17.51 5.35
CA ALA A 252 39.97 -17.70 6.80
C ALA A 252 39.81 -19.17 7.20
N ARG A 253 40.11 -20.11 6.29
CA ARG A 253 39.93 -21.56 6.54
C ARG A 253 40.75 -22.10 7.70
N ASP A 254 41.98 -21.59 7.86
CA ASP A 254 42.92 -22.05 8.86
C ASP A 254 43.19 -21.02 9.97
N ASP A 255 42.27 -20.02 10.12
CA ASP A 255 42.35 -18.98 11.13
C ASP A 255 41.11 -19.08 12.09
N PRO A 256 41.29 -19.73 13.27
CA PRO A 256 40.22 -19.95 14.22
C PRO A 256 39.60 -18.65 14.79
N GLU A 257 40.40 -17.59 14.96
CA GLU A 257 39.90 -16.31 15.50
C GLU A 257 39.03 -15.61 14.47
N ALA A 258 39.44 -15.58 13.21
CA ALA A 258 38.65 -15.06 12.11
C ALA A 258 37.34 -15.87 11.90
N GLN A 259 37.41 -17.21 12.04
CA GLN A 259 36.26 -18.08 11.95
C GLN A 259 35.19 -17.71 13.00
N GLU A 260 35.59 -17.63 14.28
CA GLU A 260 34.65 -17.29 15.37
C GLU A 260 34.02 -15.93 15.14
N LYS A 261 34.81 -14.94 14.75
CA LYS A 261 34.33 -13.59 14.44
C LYS A 261 33.33 -13.58 13.28
N PHE A 262 33.62 -14.27 12.18
CA PHE A 262 32.71 -14.31 11.03
C PHE A 262 31.43 -15.08 11.33
N LEU A 263 31.50 -16.19 12.07
CA LEU A 263 30.33 -16.95 12.51
C LEU A 263 29.44 -16.11 13.41
N ALA A 264 30.01 -15.32 14.35
CA ALA A 264 29.22 -14.40 15.18
C ALA A 264 28.49 -13.35 14.33
N ILE A 265 29.18 -12.74 13.36
CA ILE A 265 28.54 -11.76 12.45
C ILE A 265 27.43 -12.43 11.62
N MET A 266 27.66 -13.64 11.12
CA MET A 266 26.67 -14.40 10.37
C MET A 266 25.43 -14.72 11.21
N ALA A 267 25.62 -15.12 12.48
CA ALA A 267 24.54 -15.34 13.41
C ALA A 267 23.69 -14.08 13.61
N ASP A 268 24.33 -12.92 13.78
CA ASP A 268 23.63 -11.62 13.90
C ASP A 268 22.84 -11.27 12.63
N GLN A 269 23.40 -11.52 11.44
CA GLN A 269 22.71 -11.27 10.18
C GLN A 269 21.50 -12.21 10.00
N ALA A 270 21.65 -13.49 10.34
CA ALA A 270 20.54 -14.45 10.29
C ALA A 270 19.40 -14.07 11.24
N GLU A 271 19.73 -13.68 12.48
CA GLU A 271 18.75 -13.23 13.47
C GLU A 271 18.03 -11.94 13.04
N ARG A 272 18.75 -11.04 12.39
CA ARG A 272 18.17 -9.83 11.80
C ARG A 272 17.19 -10.18 10.68
N MET A 273 17.53 -11.10 9.79
CA MET A 273 16.63 -11.57 8.72
C MET A 273 15.39 -12.23 9.30
N ARG A 274 15.52 -13.07 10.32
CA ARG A 274 14.41 -13.72 11.01
C ARG A 274 13.41 -12.67 11.53
N ARG A 275 13.90 -11.67 12.28
CA ARG A 275 13.06 -10.57 12.79
C ARG A 275 12.36 -9.79 11.68
N LEU A 276 13.07 -9.49 10.60
CA LEU A 276 12.46 -8.78 9.47
C LEU A 276 11.32 -9.59 8.85
N ILE A 277 11.50 -10.90 8.66
CA ILE A 277 10.45 -11.80 8.12
C ILE A 277 9.26 -11.87 9.07
N GLU A 278 9.50 -11.98 10.39
CA GLU A 278 8.44 -11.99 11.40
C GLU A 278 7.63 -10.70 11.41
N ASP A 279 8.30 -9.54 11.35
CA ASP A 279 7.67 -8.22 11.26
C ASP A 279 6.82 -8.09 9.98
N LEU A 280 7.33 -8.55 8.83
CA LEU A 280 6.60 -8.54 7.56
C LEU A 280 5.33 -9.41 7.61
N LEU A 281 5.46 -10.64 8.14
CA LEU A 281 4.33 -11.56 8.27
C LEU A 281 3.30 -11.05 9.29
N SER A 282 3.77 -10.45 10.39
CA SER A 282 2.90 -9.85 11.40
C SER A 282 2.11 -8.68 10.82
N LEU A 283 2.78 -7.74 10.14
CA LEU A 283 2.14 -6.61 9.50
C LEU A 283 1.09 -7.06 8.48
N SER A 284 1.44 -8.03 7.62
CA SER A 284 0.51 -8.59 6.62
C SER A 284 -0.74 -9.21 7.27
N ARG A 285 -0.58 -9.96 8.38
CA ARG A 285 -1.72 -10.56 9.11
C ARG A 285 -2.62 -9.50 9.73
N ILE A 286 -2.04 -8.44 10.29
CA ILE A 286 -2.80 -7.36 10.95
C ILE A 286 -3.58 -6.58 9.90
N GLU A 287 -2.97 -6.24 8.76
CA GLU A 287 -3.64 -5.56 7.65
C GLU A 287 -4.83 -6.33 7.11
N LEU A 288 -4.69 -7.65 6.92
CA LEU A 288 -5.80 -8.51 6.49
C LEU A 288 -6.97 -8.55 7.48
N ARG A 289 -6.71 -8.28 8.77
CA ARG A 289 -7.70 -8.31 9.85
C ARG A 289 -8.08 -6.91 10.37
N GLU A 290 -7.62 -5.84 9.75
CA GLU A 290 -7.83 -4.47 10.23
C GLU A 290 -9.31 -4.14 10.44
N HIS A 291 -10.20 -4.70 9.61
CA HIS A 291 -11.65 -4.49 9.71
C HIS A 291 -12.36 -5.41 10.71
N VAL A 292 -11.66 -6.42 11.27
CA VAL A 292 -12.24 -7.35 12.24
C VAL A 292 -11.90 -6.89 13.65
N ARG A 293 -12.89 -6.40 14.38
CA ARG A 293 -12.71 -5.92 15.75
C ARG A 293 -12.44 -7.06 16.70
N PRO A 294 -11.45 -6.93 17.61
CA PRO A 294 -11.24 -7.90 18.66
C PRO A 294 -12.40 -7.92 19.65
N SER A 295 -12.71 -9.10 20.18
CA SER A 295 -13.84 -9.28 21.11
C SER A 295 -13.45 -9.85 22.49
N LYS A 296 -12.24 -10.41 22.63
CA LYS A 296 -11.77 -11.00 23.88
C LYS A 296 -11.45 -9.93 24.91
N ILE A 297 -11.69 -10.27 26.18
CA ILE A 297 -11.32 -9.39 27.31
C ILE A 297 -9.89 -9.71 27.71
N VAL A 298 -9.05 -8.67 27.76
CA VAL A 298 -7.62 -8.77 28.05
C VAL A 298 -7.29 -7.97 29.32
N ASP A 299 -6.48 -8.57 30.19
CA ASP A 299 -5.82 -7.92 31.31
C ASP A 299 -4.45 -7.40 30.85
N MET A 300 -4.35 -6.08 30.67
CA MET A 300 -3.13 -5.46 30.18
C MET A 300 -1.96 -5.53 31.16
N LEU A 301 -2.22 -5.59 32.47
CA LEU A 301 -1.13 -5.70 33.45
C LEU A 301 -0.44 -7.06 33.32
N ALA A 302 -1.22 -8.13 33.15
CA ALA A 302 -0.67 -9.46 32.91
C ALA A 302 0.18 -9.49 31.62
N VAL A 303 -0.34 -8.92 30.52
CA VAL A 303 0.40 -8.84 29.25
C VAL A 303 1.71 -8.05 29.39
N VAL A 304 1.68 -6.90 30.08
CA VAL A 304 2.89 -6.08 30.31
C VAL A 304 3.93 -6.85 31.12
N ASN A 305 3.52 -7.50 32.22
CA ASN A 305 4.44 -8.26 33.05
C ASN A 305 5.07 -9.41 32.27
N ASP A 306 4.29 -10.22 31.57
CA ASP A 306 4.81 -11.34 30.75
C ASP A 306 5.88 -10.88 29.75
N ILE A 307 5.64 -9.76 29.07
CA ILE A 307 6.59 -9.24 28.08
C ILE A 307 7.83 -8.62 28.74
N THR A 308 7.65 -7.87 29.83
CA THR A 308 8.79 -7.22 30.52
C THR A 308 9.68 -8.26 31.22
N ASP A 309 9.10 -9.32 31.77
CA ASP A 309 9.84 -10.44 32.34
C ASP A 309 10.66 -11.16 31.24
N GLY A 310 10.07 -11.41 30.08
CA GLY A 310 10.78 -11.95 28.93
C GLY A 310 11.94 -11.07 28.44
N LEU A 311 11.82 -9.76 28.56
CA LEU A 311 12.86 -8.80 28.15
C LEU A 311 13.89 -8.48 29.23
N SER A 312 13.70 -8.94 30.46
CA SER A 312 14.59 -8.67 31.61
C SER A 312 16.05 -9.06 31.35
N HIS A 313 16.28 -10.21 30.72
CA HIS A 313 17.62 -10.66 30.35
C HIS A 313 18.28 -9.76 29.28
N THR A 314 17.51 -9.27 28.33
CA THR A 314 17.98 -8.32 27.31
C THR A 314 18.30 -6.96 27.92
N ALA A 315 17.48 -6.50 28.84
CA ALA A 315 17.72 -5.27 29.61
C ALA A 315 19.02 -5.37 30.42
N ALA A 316 19.21 -6.47 31.15
CA ALA A 316 20.44 -6.71 31.93
C ALA A 316 21.71 -6.73 31.06
N LYS A 317 21.66 -7.36 29.88
CA LYS A 317 22.79 -7.34 28.93
C LYS A 317 23.18 -5.94 28.44
N THR A 318 22.22 -5.02 28.44
CA THR A 318 22.41 -3.64 27.94
C THR A 318 22.58 -2.62 29.07
N ASP A 319 22.76 -3.08 30.31
CA ASP A 319 22.86 -2.24 31.53
C ASP A 319 21.64 -1.27 31.65
N MET A 320 20.44 -1.80 31.37
CA MET A 320 19.18 -1.08 31.42
C MET A 320 18.23 -1.70 32.46
N GLU A 321 17.46 -0.87 33.13
CA GLU A 321 16.42 -1.30 34.07
C GLU A 321 15.04 -1.04 33.47
N ILE A 322 14.14 -2.02 33.60
CA ILE A 322 12.71 -1.85 33.21
C ILE A 322 11.92 -1.74 34.53
N THR A 323 11.21 -0.63 34.68
CA THR A 323 10.32 -0.40 35.83
C THR A 323 8.88 -0.38 35.35
N VAL A 324 8.05 -1.27 35.90
CA VAL A 324 6.60 -1.31 35.61
C VAL A 324 5.85 -0.67 36.80
N THR A 325 5.01 0.32 36.50
CA THR A 325 4.14 0.98 37.47
C THR A 325 2.70 0.92 37.00
N SER A 326 1.79 0.50 37.89
CA SER A 326 0.38 0.43 37.58
C SER A 326 -0.48 1.10 38.61
N ALA A 327 -1.60 1.69 38.22
CA ALA A 327 -2.65 2.12 39.12
C ALA A 327 -3.29 0.88 39.79
N ALA A 328 -3.83 1.07 41.00
CA ALA A 328 -4.44 -0.03 41.77
C ALA A 328 -5.65 -0.67 41.07
N LEU A 329 -6.38 0.12 40.28
CA LEU A 329 -7.54 -0.35 39.51
C LEU A 329 -7.31 0.00 38.03
N LEU A 330 -7.21 -1.01 37.18
CA LEU A 330 -7.08 -0.85 35.74
C LEU A 330 -8.33 -1.40 35.06
N PRO A 331 -8.87 -0.66 34.07
CA PRO A 331 -9.95 -1.21 33.26
C PRO A 331 -9.41 -2.33 32.35
N ARG A 332 -10.20 -3.38 32.18
CA ARG A 332 -9.92 -4.38 31.15
C ARG A 332 -10.21 -3.82 29.76
N VAL A 333 -9.58 -4.35 28.74
CA VAL A 333 -9.76 -3.90 27.34
C VAL A 333 -10.28 -5.02 26.46
N LYS A 334 -10.98 -4.69 25.38
CA LYS A 334 -11.32 -5.67 24.33
C LYS A 334 -10.13 -5.75 23.38
N GLY A 335 -9.52 -6.94 23.23
CA GLY A 335 -8.31 -7.10 22.44
C GLY A 335 -7.92 -8.55 22.17
N GLU A 336 -6.87 -8.72 21.39
CA GLU A 336 -6.13 -9.97 21.25
C GLU A 336 -4.82 -9.85 22.04
N SER A 337 -4.63 -10.75 23.00
CA SER A 337 -3.48 -10.69 23.93
C SER A 337 -2.14 -10.72 23.21
N GLU A 338 -2.01 -11.53 22.15
CA GLU A 338 -0.80 -11.63 21.34
C GLU A 338 -0.47 -10.29 20.63
N GLU A 339 -1.48 -9.63 20.06
CA GLU A 339 -1.29 -8.34 19.37
C GLU A 339 -0.94 -7.24 20.37
N LEU A 340 -1.64 -7.18 21.50
CA LEU A 340 -1.33 -6.21 22.56
C LEU A 340 0.04 -6.47 23.18
N GLY A 341 0.44 -7.74 23.34
CA GLY A 341 1.79 -8.12 23.72
C GLY A 341 2.84 -7.62 22.72
N GLN A 342 2.56 -7.73 21.42
CA GLN A 342 3.44 -7.21 20.37
C GLN A 342 3.57 -5.67 20.43
N VAL A 343 2.50 -4.94 20.80
CA VAL A 343 2.59 -3.50 21.05
C VAL A 343 3.58 -3.21 22.19
N VAL A 344 3.41 -3.88 23.32
CA VAL A 344 4.31 -3.72 24.48
C VAL A 344 5.75 -4.04 24.10
N GLN A 345 5.96 -5.19 23.46
CA GLN A 345 7.28 -5.64 23.06
C GLN A 345 7.97 -4.64 22.13
N ASN A 346 7.27 -4.17 21.08
CA ASN A 346 7.85 -3.19 20.14
C ASN A 346 8.22 -1.87 20.81
N LEU A 347 7.39 -1.39 21.75
CA LEU A 347 7.67 -0.14 22.46
C LEU A 347 8.82 -0.30 23.44
N VAL A 348 8.86 -1.39 24.21
CA VAL A 348 9.94 -1.65 25.19
C VAL A 348 11.26 -1.96 24.48
N ASP A 349 11.25 -2.77 23.41
CA ASP A 349 12.45 -3.02 22.59
C ASP A 349 13.02 -1.73 22.01
N ASN A 350 12.16 -0.82 21.52
CA ASN A 350 12.60 0.48 21.05
C ASN A 350 13.23 1.30 22.18
N ALA A 351 12.61 1.33 23.36
CA ALA A 351 13.14 2.03 24.52
C ALA A 351 14.50 1.45 24.99
N LEU A 352 14.66 0.13 25.03
CA LEU A 352 15.93 -0.53 25.34
C LEU A 352 17.02 -0.23 24.29
N ARG A 353 16.64 -0.12 23.03
CA ARG A 353 17.56 0.10 21.91
C ARG A 353 18.06 1.52 21.81
N TYR A 354 17.16 2.48 21.99
CA TYR A 354 17.44 3.91 21.80
C TYR A 354 17.63 4.68 23.11
N GLY A 355 17.12 4.15 24.22
CA GLY A 355 17.17 4.75 25.56
C GLY A 355 18.43 4.45 26.37
N ARG A 356 19.46 3.79 25.80
CA ARG A 356 20.66 3.30 26.52
C ARG A 356 21.38 4.36 27.36
N SER A 357 21.42 5.61 26.90
CA SER A 357 22.05 6.70 27.66
C SER A 357 21.36 7.00 28.99
N GLY A 358 20.06 6.72 29.10
CA GLY A 358 19.27 6.94 30.30
C GLY A 358 19.22 5.77 31.25
N LYS A 359 19.74 4.59 30.86
CA LYS A 359 19.85 3.36 31.68
C LYS A 359 18.55 2.80 32.24
N ARG A 360 17.40 3.36 31.92
CA ARG A 360 16.10 2.90 32.40
C ARG A 360 14.99 3.07 31.38
N VAL A 361 13.98 2.23 31.52
CA VAL A 361 12.71 2.28 30.78
C VAL A 361 11.58 2.23 31.79
N GLU A 362 10.67 3.18 31.72
CA GLU A 362 9.48 3.23 32.59
C GLU A 362 8.25 2.82 31.76
N VAL A 363 7.55 1.77 32.22
CA VAL A 363 6.27 1.31 31.67
C VAL A 363 5.17 1.64 32.67
N THR A 364 4.22 2.47 32.28
CA THR A 364 3.14 2.93 33.19
C THR A 364 1.78 2.55 32.64
N LEU A 365 0.94 1.94 33.49
CA LEU A 365 -0.45 1.64 33.22
C LEU A 365 -1.35 2.47 34.13
N ALA A 366 -2.32 3.18 33.54
CA ALA A 366 -3.27 4.00 34.29
C ALA A 366 -4.64 4.05 33.58
N PRO A 367 -5.74 4.23 34.34
CA PRO A 367 -7.01 4.59 33.75
C PRO A 367 -6.93 6.00 33.16
N ASP A 368 -7.67 6.21 32.07
CA ASP A 368 -7.78 7.51 31.41
C ASP A 368 -9.21 7.72 30.90
N THR A 369 -9.51 8.92 30.43
CA THR A 369 -10.81 9.25 29.85
C THR A 369 -10.62 10.15 28.63
N ARG A 370 -11.17 9.75 27.49
CA ARG A 370 -11.12 10.55 26.27
C ARG A 370 -12.52 10.75 25.70
N GLY A 371 -12.94 12.01 25.60
CA GLY A 371 -14.29 12.34 25.11
C GLY A 371 -15.42 11.68 25.94
N GLY A 372 -15.25 11.55 27.26
CA GLY A 372 -16.21 10.91 28.16
C GLY A 372 -16.19 9.37 28.14
N ARG A 373 -15.32 8.75 27.35
CA ARG A 373 -15.18 7.27 27.30
C ARG A 373 -14.02 6.82 28.16
N PRO A 374 -14.20 5.79 29.00
CA PRO A 374 -13.12 5.23 29.80
C PRO A 374 -12.10 4.55 28.87
N MET A 375 -10.83 4.79 29.12
CA MET A 375 -9.68 4.27 28.37
C MET A 375 -8.68 3.66 29.32
N LEU A 376 -7.87 2.73 28.82
CA LEU A 376 -6.63 2.32 29.46
C LEU A 376 -5.48 3.05 28.78
N ARG A 377 -4.62 3.69 29.56
CA ARG A 377 -3.37 4.30 29.11
C ARG A 377 -2.20 3.38 29.41
N LEU A 378 -1.43 3.05 28.38
CA LEU A 378 -0.12 2.43 28.47
C LEU A 378 0.92 3.46 27.99
N SER A 379 1.88 3.81 28.83
CA SER A 379 2.98 4.71 28.46
C SER A 379 4.31 3.99 28.63
N VAL A 380 5.17 4.06 27.60
CA VAL A 380 6.55 3.57 27.66
C VAL A 380 7.47 4.76 27.45
N ARG A 381 8.32 5.06 28.46
CA ARG A 381 9.25 6.16 28.46
C ARG A 381 10.68 5.68 28.51
N ASP A 382 11.48 6.19 27.60
CA ASP A 382 12.93 6.10 27.64
C ASP A 382 13.56 7.45 28.00
N PHE A 383 14.81 7.42 28.46
CA PHE A 383 15.60 8.60 28.83
C PHE A 383 16.83 8.72 27.94
N GLY A 384 16.64 8.40 26.65
CA GLY A 384 17.67 8.43 25.64
C GLY A 384 17.95 9.81 25.06
N ALA A 385 18.53 9.79 23.87
CA ALA A 385 18.89 11.01 23.13
C ALA A 385 17.68 11.86 22.68
N GLY A 386 16.47 11.29 22.73
CA GLY A 386 15.27 11.94 22.18
C GLY A 386 15.25 12.00 20.66
N ILE A 387 14.17 12.54 20.12
CA ILE A 387 13.87 12.59 18.68
C ILE A 387 13.50 14.02 18.31
N SER A 388 14.06 14.52 17.21
CA SER A 388 13.72 15.84 16.66
C SER A 388 12.25 15.90 16.20
N ARG A 389 11.60 17.05 16.39
CA ARG A 389 10.17 17.26 16.08
C ARG A 389 9.82 16.97 14.62
N GLU A 390 10.73 17.19 13.70
CA GLU A 390 10.54 16.94 12.26
C GLU A 390 10.33 15.45 11.93
N HIS A 391 10.87 14.54 12.75
CA HIS A 391 10.76 13.10 12.56
C HIS A 391 9.50 12.50 13.20
N LEU A 392 8.91 13.15 14.23
CA LEU A 392 7.80 12.59 15.02
C LEU A 392 6.59 12.16 14.15
N PRO A 393 6.10 12.93 13.17
CA PRO A 393 4.97 12.54 12.35
C PRO A 393 5.24 11.29 11.49
N ARG A 394 6.51 11.06 11.16
CA ARG A 394 6.94 10.01 10.25
C ARG A 394 7.34 8.70 10.92
N LEU A 395 7.52 8.70 12.25
CA LEU A 395 8.00 7.51 12.99
C LEU A 395 7.12 6.27 12.82
N THR A 396 5.84 6.45 12.51
CA THR A 396 4.89 5.36 12.27
C THR A 396 4.76 4.98 10.79
N GLU A 397 5.50 5.64 9.89
CA GLU A 397 5.60 5.22 8.50
C GLU A 397 6.41 3.92 8.40
N ARG A 398 6.04 3.04 7.48
CA ARG A 398 6.76 1.78 7.27
C ARG A 398 8.18 2.05 6.84
N PHE A 399 9.14 1.33 7.44
CA PHE A 399 10.58 1.42 7.17
C PHE A 399 11.25 2.77 7.49
N TYR A 400 10.49 3.71 8.05
CA TYR A 400 11.07 4.99 8.41
C TYR A 400 12.07 4.86 9.56
N ARG A 401 13.20 5.55 9.43
CA ARG A 401 14.27 5.59 10.43
C ARG A 401 14.88 6.99 10.44
N VAL A 402 15.09 7.56 11.63
CA VAL A 402 15.75 8.87 11.81
C VAL A 402 17.18 8.84 11.28
N ASP A 403 17.92 7.78 11.61
CA ASP A 403 19.25 7.46 11.06
C ASP A 403 19.26 6.01 10.56
N ALA A 404 19.30 5.85 9.25
CA ALA A 404 19.25 4.54 8.63
C ALA A 404 20.52 3.71 8.91
N ALA A 405 21.69 4.33 9.06
CA ALA A 405 22.95 3.64 9.31
C ALA A 405 23.07 3.19 10.77
N ALA A 406 22.84 4.10 11.72
CA ALA A 406 22.86 3.79 13.15
C ALA A 406 21.75 2.81 13.54
N SER A 407 20.57 2.93 12.96
CA SER A 407 19.45 2.03 13.20
C SER A 407 19.70 0.62 12.66
N ARG A 408 20.36 0.50 11.47
CA ARG A 408 20.78 -0.79 10.94
C ARG A 408 21.80 -1.47 11.84
N ALA A 409 22.80 -0.75 12.32
CA ALA A 409 23.79 -1.27 13.27
C ALA A 409 23.15 -1.80 14.57
N LYS A 410 22.04 -1.18 14.99
CA LYS A 410 21.27 -1.61 16.16
C LYS A 410 20.18 -2.66 15.84
N GLY A 411 20.11 -3.18 14.61
CA GLY A 411 19.16 -4.23 14.20
C GLY A 411 17.70 -3.78 14.07
N GLY A 412 17.41 -2.48 13.88
CA GLY A 412 16.06 -1.98 13.65
C GLY A 412 15.54 -2.36 12.26
N THR A 413 14.29 -2.80 12.15
CA THR A 413 13.61 -3.10 10.87
C THR A 413 12.90 -1.87 10.30
N GLY A 414 12.49 -0.92 11.16
CA GLY A 414 11.65 0.22 10.79
C GLY A 414 10.17 -0.15 10.63
N LEU A 415 9.78 -1.36 11.03
CA LEU A 415 8.40 -1.84 10.97
C LEU A 415 7.69 -1.80 12.34
N GLY A 416 8.43 -1.88 13.45
CA GLY A 416 7.84 -2.02 14.78
C GLY A 416 6.81 -0.96 15.14
N LEU A 417 7.07 0.33 14.88
CA LEU A 417 6.10 1.41 15.18
C LEU A 417 4.92 1.44 14.18
N ALA A 418 5.13 1.02 12.94
CA ALA A 418 4.04 0.83 11.99
C ALA A 418 3.11 -0.31 12.46
N ILE A 419 3.66 -1.44 12.92
CA ILE A 419 2.91 -2.54 13.53
C ILE A 419 2.12 -2.05 14.74
N VAL A 420 2.76 -1.31 15.66
CA VAL A 420 2.08 -0.71 16.82
C VAL A 420 0.89 0.14 16.39
N LYS A 421 1.05 1.02 15.40
CA LYS A 421 -0.03 1.88 14.89
C LYS A 421 -1.20 1.07 14.33
N HIS A 422 -0.94 0.05 13.52
CA HIS A 422 -1.99 -0.80 12.95
C HIS A 422 -2.74 -1.60 14.01
N ILE A 423 -2.02 -2.19 14.98
CA ILE A 423 -2.65 -2.89 16.11
C ILE A 423 -3.51 -1.93 16.94
N VAL A 424 -2.98 -0.77 17.29
CA VAL A 424 -3.70 0.24 18.10
C VAL A 424 -4.95 0.72 17.37
N ASN A 425 -4.86 0.99 16.06
CA ASN A 425 -6.02 1.37 15.23
C ASN A 425 -7.09 0.27 15.21
N ARG A 426 -6.69 -0.99 15.00
CA ARG A 426 -7.60 -2.15 15.03
C ARG A 426 -8.34 -2.26 16.37
N HIS A 427 -7.67 -1.91 17.47
CA HIS A 427 -8.23 -1.87 18.82
C HIS A 427 -8.97 -0.55 19.14
N GLN A 428 -9.22 0.31 18.13
CA GLN A 428 -9.87 1.62 18.28
C GLN A 428 -9.15 2.56 19.27
N GLY A 429 -7.88 2.33 19.46
CA GLY A 429 -7.00 3.11 20.31
C GLY A 429 -6.38 4.29 19.57
N THR A 430 -5.49 4.97 20.27
CA THR A 430 -4.65 6.03 19.69
C THR A 430 -3.24 5.91 20.22
N LEU A 431 -2.26 6.15 19.35
CA LEU A 431 -0.85 6.26 19.66
C LEU A 431 -0.45 7.73 19.61
N SER A 432 0.19 8.23 20.66
CA SER A 432 0.85 9.54 20.70
C SER A 432 2.31 9.38 21.06
N ILE A 433 3.15 10.26 20.51
CA ILE A 433 4.61 10.24 20.68
C ILE A 433 5.04 11.64 21.11
N GLU A 434 5.69 11.73 22.26
CA GLU A 434 6.27 12.96 22.78
C GLU A 434 7.76 12.73 22.97
N SER A 435 8.58 13.63 22.43
CA SER A 435 10.03 13.54 22.55
C SER A 435 10.68 14.90 22.45
N GLU A 436 11.76 15.07 23.18
CA GLU A 436 12.62 16.23 23.15
C GLU A 436 14.08 15.79 23.16
N LEU A 437 14.90 16.42 22.34
CA LEU A 437 16.34 16.10 22.22
C LEU A 437 17.01 16.23 23.61
N GLY A 438 17.71 15.18 24.01
CA GLY A 438 18.40 15.09 25.30
C GLY A 438 17.52 14.69 26.49
N GLN A 439 16.19 14.57 26.32
CA GLN A 439 15.27 14.22 27.42
C GLN A 439 14.61 12.84 27.28
N GLY A 440 14.83 12.17 26.14
CA GLY A 440 14.23 10.89 25.82
C GLY A 440 12.90 10.99 25.10
N SER A 441 12.16 9.88 25.06
CA SER A 441 10.88 9.79 24.36
C SER A 441 9.83 9.07 25.20
N THR A 442 8.57 9.46 25.04
CA THR A 442 7.42 8.83 25.65
C THR A 442 6.43 8.41 24.56
N PHE A 443 6.14 7.13 24.51
CA PHE A 443 5.16 6.54 23.61
C PHE A 443 3.92 6.19 24.45
N THR A 444 2.78 6.80 24.13
CA THR A 444 1.53 6.60 24.87
C THR A 444 0.47 5.98 23.97
N VAL A 445 -0.06 4.85 24.42
CA VAL A 445 -1.17 4.13 23.77
C VAL A 445 -2.41 4.23 24.65
N LEU A 446 -3.51 4.70 24.06
CA LEU A 446 -4.82 4.70 24.71
C LEU A 446 -5.69 3.65 24.04
N ILE A 447 -6.25 2.73 24.80
CA ILE A 447 -7.15 1.68 24.33
C ILE A 447 -8.50 1.83 25.04
N PRO A 448 -9.65 1.76 24.33
CA PRO A 448 -10.95 1.80 24.97
C PRO A 448 -11.10 0.69 26.01
N ALA A 449 -11.57 1.07 27.20
CA ALA A 449 -11.95 0.10 28.21
C ALA A 449 -13.08 -0.79 27.68
N ALA A 450 -13.07 -2.07 28.04
CA ALA A 450 -14.22 -2.91 27.83
C ALA A 450 -15.38 -2.31 28.63
N SER A 451 -16.47 -1.92 27.95
CA SER A 451 -17.70 -1.65 28.68
C SER A 451 -18.03 -2.92 29.45
N GLU A 452 -18.11 -2.84 30.77
CA GLU A 452 -18.81 -3.84 31.52
C GLU A 452 -20.24 -3.84 31.00
N ASP A 453 -20.58 -4.82 30.16
CA ASP A 453 -21.97 -5.25 30.09
C ASP A 453 -22.27 -5.76 31.49
N VAL A 454 -22.92 -4.91 32.27
CA VAL A 454 -23.51 -5.27 33.55
C VAL A 454 -24.38 -6.46 33.24
N ALA A 455 -23.83 -7.64 33.53
CA ALA A 455 -24.68 -8.82 33.64
C ALA A 455 -25.61 -8.57 34.82
N VAL A 456 -26.85 -8.19 34.51
CA VAL A 456 -27.96 -8.20 35.43
C VAL A 456 -28.36 -9.66 35.67
#